data_67f640007aa394e8bc7897faaf6741f7
#
_entry.id   67f640007aa394e8bc7897faaf6741f7
#
_cell.length_a   1.000
_cell.length_b   1.000
_cell.length_c   1.000
_cell.angle_alpha   90.00
_cell.angle_beta   90.00
_cell.angle_gamma   90.00
#
_symmetry.space_group_name_H-M   'P 1'
#
loop_
_entity.id
_entity.type
_entity.pdbx_description
1 polymer ?
#
loop_
_entity_poly.entity_id
_entity_poly.type
_entity_poly.pdbx_seq_one_letter_code
_entity_poly.pdbx_strand_id
1 'polypeptide(L)'
;VLRAVDSARAADLVVFNGKIATQDDTRSFVSAIAVAGGRIVATGSDRDVLRHAGAGTTRIDLNGRTAIPGLNDAHLGAIGGGLSFNMELRWDGVTSLADALDLLRRQVQRTPAPQWARVAAGWTAFQFAEKRGPTVAELNAIAPDTPVFIQHLDDSAWLNAAAVRALGYGRDTPDPPGGELRRDRHGRPTGLLLARPDPAVLQAALAQGPTLGGGDRLNSTRQLLHALNRVGVTSVIDAGGDGLAYPDDYAAIVELARRGELTARIAYSVGAQRAGRELDDFAQWIAQMTPGGGDAFLRTNGAGARLVFSAVDLGNFLDLRRDLPASLEAELAPVVRLLVRHRWPFRLHAIHDESIGRFLDVFEAVDRETPFDGLRWCFDRCERIADANIARIAALGGGVTIQPRMAFQGEAFVARYGAGAATRAPPIRAMLDAGLPVGAGTGATCAASYNPFVALYWMVSGRTVGGTALYPARNRLGRMEALRRFTVGSAWFSNEDACKGALMPGQYADFAVLTDDYFTIDAPRIPSLASVLTVVDGRIVHADAEFLPLAPPPLPVSPGWSPVAGAAPGSRDRTGAAGCGEACADVGADACRARGAARRFARSRYPAASGAADRCAAFGRRCVVF
;
A
#
# COMPACT_ATOMS: atom_id res chain seq x y z
N VAL A 1 -26.78 6.63 12.31
CA VAL A 1 -27.46 7.32 13.44
C VAL A 1 -26.40 7.48 14.53
N LEU A 2 -25.88 8.71 14.69
CA LEU A 2 -24.98 9.05 15.79
C LEU A 2 -25.73 8.85 17.11
N ARG A 3 -25.29 7.91 17.94
CA ARG A 3 -25.77 7.85 19.32
C ARG A 3 -25.34 9.13 20.03
N ALA A 4 -26.30 9.82 20.66
CA ALA A 4 -25.98 10.95 21.53
C ALA A 4 -24.94 10.50 22.58
N VAL A 5 -23.82 11.23 22.64
CA VAL A 5 -22.79 10.96 23.65
C VAL A 5 -23.36 11.42 24.99
N ASP A 6 -23.47 10.49 25.93
CA ASP A 6 -23.90 10.79 27.29
C ASP A 6 -22.82 11.66 27.98
N SER A 7 -23.09 12.96 28.08
CA SER A 7 -22.17 13.96 28.62
C SER A 7 -21.90 13.81 30.12
N ALA A 8 -22.56 12.86 30.79
CA ALA A 8 -22.44 12.64 32.24
C ALA A 8 -21.37 11.59 32.60
N ARG A 9 -20.85 10.82 31.63
CA ARG A 9 -19.84 9.77 31.89
C ARG A 9 -18.43 10.38 31.84
N ALA A 10 -17.63 10.11 32.89
CA ALA A 10 -16.21 10.45 32.88
C ALA A 10 -15.49 9.77 31.70
N ALA A 11 -14.50 10.44 31.12
CA ALA A 11 -13.70 9.88 30.04
C ALA A 11 -12.91 8.64 30.50
N ASP A 12 -12.78 7.66 29.61
CA ASP A 12 -11.95 6.47 29.86
C ASP A 12 -10.45 6.82 29.66
N LEU A 13 -10.17 7.72 28.69
CA LEU A 13 -8.82 8.20 28.34
C LEU A 13 -8.85 9.71 28.08
N VAL A 14 -7.85 10.43 28.58
CA VAL A 14 -7.56 11.81 28.20
C VAL A 14 -6.09 11.91 27.79
N VAL A 15 -5.84 12.44 26.59
CA VAL A 15 -4.51 12.87 26.14
C VAL A 15 -4.46 14.39 26.15
N PHE A 16 -3.35 14.97 26.61
CA PHE A 16 -3.20 16.43 26.79
C PHE A 16 -1.76 16.87 26.57
N ASN A 17 -1.52 18.19 26.56
CA ASN A 17 -0.20 18.79 26.32
C ASN A 17 0.40 18.33 24.97
N GLY A 18 -0.41 18.31 23.90
CA GLY A 18 0.01 17.89 22.56
C GLY A 18 -0.20 18.97 21.52
N LYS A 19 0.39 18.76 20.34
CA LYS A 19 0.04 19.44 19.10
C LYS A 19 -0.80 18.49 18.27
N ILE A 20 -2.11 18.50 18.45
CA ILE A 20 -3.04 17.51 17.89
C ILE A 20 -3.72 18.08 16.66
N ALA A 21 -3.40 17.56 15.47
CA ALA A 21 -4.09 17.89 14.23
C ALA A 21 -5.44 17.17 14.19
N THR A 22 -6.53 17.91 14.00
CA THR A 22 -7.89 17.36 14.08
C THR A 22 -8.45 16.91 12.75
N GLN A 23 -8.01 17.49 11.64
CA GLN A 23 -8.65 17.42 10.31
C GLN A 23 -10.09 18.00 10.30
N ASP A 24 -10.44 18.78 11.33
CA ASP A 24 -11.65 19.59 11.39
C ASP A 24 -11.39 20.93 10.70
N ASP A 25 -12.27 21.29 9.75
CA ASP A 25 -12.13 22.51 8.96
C ASP A 25 -12.30 23.79 9.83
N THR A 26 -12.96 23.65 10.99
CA THR A 26 -13.20 24.79 11.91
C THR A 26 -12.08 24.95 12.95
N ARG A 27 -11.32 23.89 13.26
CA ARG A 27 -10.28 23.89 14.28
C ARG A 27 -9.17 22.92 13.94
N SER A 28 -8.18 23.38 13.21
CA SER A 28 -7.10 22.52 12.67
C SER A 28 -6.22 21.88 13.74
N PHE A 29 -6.01 22.53 14.91
CA PHE A 29 -5.18 22.02 16.00
C PHE A 29 -5.84 22.27 17.36
N VAL A 30 -5.66 21.28 18.27
CA VAL A 30 -6.03 21.33 19.68
C VAL A 30 -4.88 20.80 20.53
N SER A 31 -4.93 21.00 21.88
CA SER A 31 -3.90 20.45 22.77
C SER A 31 -4.34 19.19 23.49
N ALA A 32 -5.64 18.89 23.53
CA ALA A 32 -6.15 17.73 24.26
C ALA A 32 -7.39 17.10 23.61
N ILE A 33 -7.58 15.79 23.92
CA ILE A 33 -8.72 14.96 23.52
C ILE A 33 -9.19 14.14 24.72
N ALA A 34 -10.52 14.05 24.92
CA ALA A 34 -11.15 13.11 25.84
C ALA A 34 -11.89 12.02 25.07
N VAL A 35 -11.78 10.78 25.55
CA VAL A 35 -12.34 9.57 24.92
C VAL A 35 -13.20 8.84 25.93
N ALA A 36 -14.38 8.40 25.50
CA ALA A 36 -15.25 7.51 26.25
C ALA A 36 -15.91 6.49 25.32
N GLY A 37 -15.89 5.22 25.69
CA GLY A 37 -16.51 4.14 24.90
C GLY A 37 -15.96 4.04 23.47
N GLY A 38 -14.66 4.24 23.28
CA GLY A 38 -14.00 4.17 21.98
C GLY A 38 -14.24 5.38 21.07
N ARG A 39 -14.92 6.43 21.57
CA ARG A 39 -15.24 7.64 20.78
C ARG A 39 -14.68 8.89 21.44
N ILE A 40 -14.36 9.86 20.61
CA ILE A 40 -13.99 11.20 21.07
C ILE A 40 -15.24 11.87 21.63
N VAL A 41 -15.16 12.37 22.86
CA VAL A 41 -16.25 13.09 23.53
C VAL A 41 -15.98 14.58 23.65
N ALA A 42 -14.71 14.99 23.69
CA ALA A 42 -14.31 16.39 23.68
C ALA A 42 -12.93 16.57 23.06
N THR A 43 -12.74 17.74 22.43
CA THR A 43 -11.45 18.23 21.92
C THR A 43 -11.31 19.72 22.27
N GLY A 44 -10.09 20.18 22.58
CA GLY A 44 -9.90 21.58 22.90
C GLY A 44 -8.60 21.86 23.62
N SER A 45 -8.63 22.85 24.53
CA SER A 45 -7.51 23.14 25.42
C SER A 45 -7.39 22.08 26.52
N ASP A 46 -6.20 21.90 27.07
CA ASP A 46 -5.96 21.01 28.21
C ASP A 46 -6.92 21.29 29.36
N ARG A 47 -7.10 22.59 29.68
CA ARG A 47 -7.99 23.03 30.75
C ARG A 47 -9.43 22.54 30.55
N ASP A 48 -9.93 22.64 29.32
CA ASP A 48 -11.32 22.30 29.03
C ASP A 48 -11.53 20.80 28.99
N VAL A 49 -10.59 20.07 28.37
CA VAL A 49 -10.69 18.62 28.17
C VAL A 49 -10.41 17.84 29.45
N LEU A 50 -9.47 18.27 30.29
CA LEU A 50 -9.18 17.64 31.59
C LEU A 50 -10.38 17.61 32.53
N ARG A 51 -11.40 18.47 32.35
CA ARG A 51 -12.65 18.44 33.13
C ARG A 51 -13.48 17.18 32.92
N HIS A 52 -13.26 16.47 31.80
CA HIS A 52 -13.91 15.20 31.51
C HIS A 52 -13.26 14.02 32.24
N ALA A 53 -12.09 14.22 32.86
CA ALA A 53 -11.38 13.17 33.55
C ALA A 53 -11.94 12.92 34.95
N GLY A 54 -12.28 11.67 35.26
CA GLY A 54 -12.66 11.17 36.58
C GLY A 54 -11.54 10.37 37.26
N ALA A 55 -11.88 9.71 38.37
CA ALA A 55 -10.93 8.91 39.17
C ALA A 55 -10.37 7.69 38.40
N GLY A 56 -11.15 7.12 37.47
CA GLY A 56 -10.75 5.96 36.64
C GLY A 56 -10.18 6.32 35.28
N THR A 57 -10.01 7.60 34.97
CA THR A 57 -9.53 8.06 33.67
C THR A 57 -8.03 7.85 33.52
N THR A 58 -7.60 7.15 32.49
CA THR A 58 -6.20 7.13 32.05
C THR A 58 -5.82 8.49 31.50
N ARG A 59 -4.77 9.11 32.04
CA ARG A 59 -4.28 10.43 31.61
C ARG A 59 -2.89 10.27 31.00
N ILE A 60 -2.72 10.75 29.77
CA ILE A 60 -1.45 10.67 29.04
C ILE A 60 -1.00 12.07 28.67
N ASP A 61 0.14 12.48 29.19
CA ASP A 61 0.84 13.70 28.77
C ASP A 61 1.59 13.42 27.47
N LEU A 62 1.28 14.15 26.40
CA LEU A 62 1.93 14.01 25.11
C LEU A 62 3.29 14.73 25.05
N ASN A 63 3.70 15.44 26.10
CA ASN A 63 4.99 16.14 26.18
C ASN A 63 5.27 17.06 24.98
N GLY A 64 4.24 17.73 24.47
CA GLY A 64 4.34 18.61 23.29
C GLY A 64 4.42 17.89 21.94
N ARG A 65 4.33 16.55 21.91
CA ARG A 65 4.40 15.79 20.66
C ARG A 65 3.22 16.06 19.74
N THR A 66 3.48 15.86 18.46
CA THR A 66 2.44 15.94 17.43
C THR A 66 1.62 14.65 17.40
N ALA A 67 0.30 14.79 17.47
CA ALA A 67 -0.64 13.73 17.21
C ALA A 67 -1.46 14.04 15.94
N ILE A 68 -1.83 12.98 15.23
CA ILE A 68 -2.64 13.03 14.00
C ILE A 68 -3.80 12.05 14.12
N PRO A 69 -4.92 12.23 13.36
CA PRO A 69 -5.90 11.16 13.21
C PRO A 69 -5.20 9.89 12.74
N GLY A 70 -5.68 8.75 13.20
CA GLY A 70 -5.19 7.48 12.73
C GLY A 70 -5.23 7.40 11.21
N LEU A 71 -4.13 6.98 10.62
CA LEU A 71 -4.02 6.89 9.17
C LEU A 71 -4.94 5.78 8.66
N ASN A 72 -5.72 6.12 7.64
CA ASN A 72 -6.63 5.23 6.94
C ASN A 72 -6.07 4.97 5.54
N ASP A 73 -5.52 3.79 5.32
CA ASP A 73 -4.97 3.38 4.03
C ASP A 73 -6.11 2.97 3.09
N ALA A 74 -6.34 3.75 2.02
CA ALA A 74 -7.45 3.51 1.10
C ALA A 74 -7.22 2.33 0.14
N HIS A 75 -6.02 1.76 0.10
CA HIS A 75 -5.69 0.62 -0.75
C HIS A 75 -4.46 -0.13 -0.22
N LEU A 76 -4.69 -1.15 0.57
CA LEU A 76 -3.65 -2.04 1.10
C LEU A 76 -4.16 -3.48 1.15
N GLY A 77 -3.42 -4.42 0.61
CA GLY A 77 -3.74 -5.85 0.68
C GLY A 77 -3.45 -6.43 2.07
N ALA A 78 -4.27 -6.12 3.06
CA ALA A 78 -4.07 -6.57 4.45
C ALA A 78 -4.31 -8.07 4.61
N ILE A 79 -5.27 -8.61 3.87
CA ILE A 79 -5.63 -10.03 3.93
C ILE A 79 -4.50 -10.86 3.34
N GLY A 80 -4.18 -10.64 2.07
CA GLY A 80 -3.10 -11.38 1.39
C GLY A 80 -1.73 -11.17 2.04
N GLY A 81 -1.38 -9.92 2.37
CA GLY A 81 -0.13 -9.60 3.04
C GLY A 81 -0.02 -10.24 4.43
N GLY A 82 -1.13 -10.35 5.16
CA GLY A 82 -1.18 -11.04 6.46
C GLY A 82 -0.79 -12.51 6.37
N LEU A 83 -1.14 -13.18 5.28
CA LEU A 83 -0.86 -14.61 5.10
C LEU A 83 0.64 -14.94 5.01
N SER A 84 1.47 -13.96 4.59
CA SER A 84 2.90 -14.20 4.29
C SER A 84 3.87 -13.23 4.97
N PHE A 85 3.40 -12.21 5.71
CA PHE A 85 4.23 -11.16 6.30
C PHE A 85 5.45 -11.70 7.09
N ASN A 86 5.25 -12.77 7.85
CA ASN A 86 6.32 -13.40 8.63
C ASN A 86 7.33 -14.22 7.79
N MET A 87 7.12 -14.34 6.49
CA MET A 87 8.07 -14.99 5.57
C MET A 87 8.94 -13.97 4.81
N GLU A 88 8.64 -12.68 4.93
CA GLU A 88 9.13 -11.65 4.02
C GLU A 88 10.16 -10.75 4.70
N LEU A 89 11.39 -10.79 4.23
CA LEU A 89 12.40 -9.78 4.52
C LEU A 89 12.04 -8.49 3.78
N ARG A 90 12.26 -7.34 4.39
CA ARG A 90 11.94 -6.04 3.81
C ARG A 90 13.18 -5.17 3.67
N TRP A 91 13.27 -4.53 2.51
CA TRP A 91 14.32 -3.55 2.20
C TRP A 91 13.80 -2.11 2.19
N ASP A 92 12.60 -1.90 2.74
CA ASP A 92 12.01 -0.57 2.89
C ASP A 92 12.96 0.34 3.68
N GLY A 93 13.29 1.49 3.09
CA GLY A 93 14.15 2.49 3.73
C GLY A 93 15.64 2.14 3.82
N VAL A 94 16.08 0.97 3.35
CA VAL A 94 17.51 0.62 3.28
C VAL A 94 18.18 1.45 2.19
N THR A 95 19.27 2.14 2.51
CA THR A 95 19.91 3.12 1.62
C THR A 95 21.16 2.61 0.88
N SER A 96 21.60 1.39 1.19
CA SER A 96 22.77 0.75 0.58
C SER A 96 22.42 -0.67 0.14
N LEU A 97 22.82 -1.05 -1.07
CA LEU A 97 22.67 -2.43 -1.55
C LEU A 97 23.52 -3.40 -0.71
N ALA A 98 24.68 -2.96 -0.23
CA ALA A 98 25.54 -3.76 0.64
C ALA A 98 24.81 -4.15 1.93
N ASP A 99 24.11 -3.21 2.58
CA ASP A 99 23.31 -3.47 3.79
C ASP A 99 22.12 -4.38 3.47
N ALA A 100 21.44 -4.16 2.33
CA ALA A 100 20.34 -5.00 1.88
C ALA A 100 20.78 -6.47 1.68
N LEU A 101 21.93 -6.68 1.05
CA LEU A 101 22.52 -8.01 0.85
C LEU A 101 23.00 -8.64 2.17
N ASP A 102 23.45 -7.83 3.14
CA ASP A 102 23.80 -8.34 4.46
C ASP A 102 22.56 -8.79 5.26
N LEU A 103 21.47 -8.03 5.20
CA LEU A 103 20.17 -8.46 5.74
C LEU A 103 19.73 -9.80 5.13
N LEU A 104 19.86 -9.96 3.81
CA LEU A 104 19.54 -11.21 3.13
C LEU A 104 20.44 -12.36 3.62
N ARG A 105 21.74 -12.13 3.76
CA ARG A 105 22.70 -13.15 4.24
C ARG A 105 22.32 -13.64 5.64
N ARG A 106 22.01 -12.73 6.56
CA ARG A 106 21.54 -13.09 7.91
C ARG A 106 20.23 -13.89 7.88
N GLN A 107 19.31 -13.52 6.99
CA GLN A 107 18.05 -14.26 6.85
C GLN A 107 18.26 -15.65 6.27
N VAL A 108 19.09 -15.82 5.25
CA VAL A 108 19.41 -17.11 4.65
C VAL A 108 19.96 -18.08 5.71
N GLN A 109 20.83 -17.63 6.61
CA GLN A 109 21.39 -18.44 7.70
C GLN A 109 20.33 -18.94 8.69
N ARG A 110 19.20 -18.26 8.79
CA ARG A 110 18.09 -18.62 9.69
C ARG A 110 16.98 -19.42 8.99
N THR A 111 16.97 -19.42 7.66
CA THR A 111 15.91 -20.02 6.84
C THR A 111 16.15 -21.52 6.68
N PRO A 112 15.35 -22.41 7.31
CA PRO A 112 15.55 -23.85 7.20
C PRO A 112 15.00 -24.37 5.87
N ALA A 113 15.57 -25.47 5.36
CA ALA A 113 14.96 -26.19 4.24
C ALA A 113 13.59 -26.77 4.66
N PRO A 114 12.59 -26.79 3.80
CA PRO A 114 12.57 -26.37 2.39
C PRO A 114 12.18 -24.89 2.18
N GLN A 115 12.26 -24.05 3.21
CA GLN A 115 11.82 -22.64 3.15
C GLN A 115 12.69 -21.81 2.19
N TRP A 116 12.10 -20.71 1.69
CA TRP A 116 12.75 -19.75 0.81
C TRP A 116 13.07 -18.45 1.56
N ALA A 117 14.20 -17.84 1.26
CA ALA A 117 14.46 -16.46 1.65
C ALA A 117 13.77 -15.53 0.64
N ARG A 118 12.76 -14.78 1.13
CA ARG A 118 11.92 -13.93 0.30
C ARG A 118 12.17 -12.48 0.67
N VAL A 119 12.39 -11.61 -0.33
CA VAL A 119 12.38 -10.16 -0.15
C VAL A 119 11.11 -9.64 -0.80
N ALA A 120 10.26 -9.00 0.01
CA ALA A 120 9.02 -8.39 -0.46
C ALA A 120 9.29 -7.15 -1.32
N ALA A 121 8.30 -6.77 -2.12
CA ALA A 121 8.27 -5.47 -2.79
C ALA A 121 8.27 -4.30 -1.77
N GLY A 122 8.38 -3.06 -2.26
CA GLY A 122 8.43 -1.87 -1.41
C GLY A 122 9.79 -1.19 -1.40
N TRP A 123 10.65 -1.59 -2.31
CA TRP A 123 11.98 -1.00 -2.53
C TRP A 123 12.21 -0.72 -4.02
N THR A 124 13.16 0.15 -4.31
CA THR A 124 13.61 0.42 -5.67
C THR A 124 15.14 0.50 -5.72
N ALA A 125 15.73 0.12 -6.84
CA ALA A 125 17.18 0.25 -7.06
C ALA A 125 17.68 1.69 -6.87
N PHE A 126 16.81 2.67 -7.10
CA PHE A 126 17.16 4.10 -6.97
C PHE A 126 17.24 4.60 -5.53
N GLN A 127 16.77 3.84 -4.53
CA GLN A 127 16.96 4.18 -3.12
C GLN A 127 18.38 3.89 -2.64
N PHE A 128 19.07 2.92 -3.26
CA PHE A 128 20.42 2.55 -2.89
C PHE A 128 21.47 3.57 -3.39
N ALA A 129 22.52 3.74 -2.63
CA ALA A 129 23.66 4.58 -3.03
C ALA A 129 24.27 4.09 -4.35
N GLU A 130 24.29 2.78 -4.58
CA GLU A 130 24.82 2.12 -5.77
C GLU A 130 23.92 2.26 -7.01
N LYS A 131 22.68 2.74 -6.85
CA LYS A 131 21.67 2.94 -7.93
C LYS A 131 21.48 1.71 -8.82
N ARG A 132 21.58 0.52 -8.26
CA ARG A 132 21.34 -0.76 -8.94
C ARG A 132 20.67 -1.78 -8.02
N GLY A 133 20.04 -2.75 -8.61
CA GLY A 133 19.58 -3.96 -7.91
C GLY A 133 20.71 -4.99 -7.71
N PRO A 134 20.41 -6.11 -7.02
CA PRO A 134 21.35 -7.20 -6.87
C PRO A 134 21.65 -7.89 -8.20
N THR A 135 22.78 -8.55 -8.30
CA THR A 135 23.08 -9.48 -9.39
C THR A 135 22.81 -10.93 -8.95
N VAL A 136 22.46 -11.80 -9.88
CA VAL A 136 22.26 -13.22 -9.57
C VAL A 136 23.53 -13.87 -9.05
N ALA A 137 24.71 -13.40 -9.45
CA ALA A 137 26.00 -13.86 -8.93
C ALA A 137 26.15 -13.54 -7.43
N GLU A 138 25.78 -12.30 -7.00
CA GLU A 138 25.75 -11.92 -5.59
C GLU A 138 24.79 -12.81 -4.79
N LEU A 139 23.60 -13.10 -5.34
CA LEU A 139 22.62 -13.97 -4.68
C LEU A 139 23.10 -15.42 -4.56
N ASN A 140 23.72 -15.96 -5.60
CA ASN A 140 24.28 -17.31 -5.57
C ASN A 140 25.44 -17.45 -4.56
N ALA A 141 26.25 -16.39 -4.41
CA ALA A 141 27.33 -16.38 -3.42
C ALA A 141 26.79 -16.32 -1.97
N ILE A 142 25.66 -15.63 -1.75
CA ILE A 142 25.00 -15.53 -0.43
C ILE A 142 24.27 -16.83 -0.08
N ALA A 143 23.56 -17.42 -1.03
CA ALA A 143 22.64 -18.54 -0.84
C ALA A 143 22.81 -19.60 -1.95
N PRO A 144 23.86 -20.44 -1.91
CA PRO A 144 24.08 -21.45 -2.95
C PRO A 144 22.98 -22.52 -2.98
N ASP A 145 22.42 -22.87 -1.81
CA ASP A 145 21.47 -23.97 -1.65
C ASP A 145 20.06 -23.53 -1.24
N THR A 146 19.93 -22.42 -0.53
CA THR A 146 18.62 -21.86 -0.13
C THR A 146 18.01 -21.08 -1.29
N PRO A 147 16.76 -21.42 -1.73
CA PRO A 147 16.07 -20.64 -2.75
C PRO A 147 15.85 -19.20 -2.28
N VAL A 148 16.22 -18.23 -3.15
CA VAL A 148 16.03 -16.80 -2.92
C VAL A 148 15.10 -16.23 -3.98
N PHE A 149 14.05 -15.53 -3.53
CA PHE A 149 13.12 -14.79 -4.37
C PHE A 149 13.10 -13.33 -3.91
N ILE A 150 13.56 -12.42 -4.76
CA ILE A 150 13.56 -10.98 -4.48
C ILE A 150 12.62 -10.30 -5.45
N GLN A 151 11.45 -9.87 -4.96
CA GLN A 151 10.51 -9.11 -5.76
C GLN A 151 10.90 -7.64 -5.83
N HIS A 152 10.92 -7.07 -7.03
CA HIS A 152 11.05 -5.64 -7.25
C HIS A 152 9.73 -5.09 -7.74
N LEU A 153 9.06 -4.34 -6.88
CA LEU A 153 7.76 -3.74 -7.18
C LEU A 153 6.81 -4.77 -7.82
N ASP A 154 6.19 -4.42 -8.93
CA ASP A 154 5.33 -5.28 -9.74
C ASP A 154 5.91 -5.59 -11.14
N ASP A 155 7.21 -5.40 -11.33
CA ASP A 155 7.85 -5.51 -12.65
C ASP A 155 8.79 -6.70 -12.83
N SER A 156 9.42 -7.18 -11.76
CA SER A 156 10.41 -8.25 -11.88
C SER A 156 10.71 -8.98 -10.56
N ALA A 157 11.34 -10.15 -10.68
CA ALA A 157 11.94 -10.85 -9.55
C ALA A 157 13.32 -11.40 -9.91
N TRP A 158 14.25 -11.32 -8.94
CA TRP A 158 15.54 -12.01 -9.00
C TRP A 158 15.44 -13.34 -8.29
N LEU A 159 15.82 -14.39 -8.99
CA LEU A 159 15.89 -15.78 -8.54
C LEU A 159 17.35 -16.23 -8.53
N ASN A 160 17.84 -16.76 -7.42
CA ASN A 160 19.14 -17.40 -7.44
C ASN A 160 19.06 -18.78 -8.12
N ALA A 161 20.19 -19.45 -8.33
CA ALA A 161 20.21 -20.75 -8.98
C ALA A 161 19.40 -21.83 -8.23
N ALA A 162 19.32 -21.76 -6.90
CA ALA A 162 18.50 -22.67 -6.10
C ALA A 162 17.01 -22.45 -6.34
N ALA A 163 16.53 -21.19 -6.43
CA ALA A 163 15.14 -20.87 -6.75
C ALA A 163 14.77 -21.27 -8.18
N VAL A 164 15.65 -21.03 -9.15
CA VAL A 164 15.45 -21.49 -10.54
C VAL A 164 15.28 -23.00 -10.60
N ARG A 165 16.10 -23.77 -9.86
CA ARG A 165 15.94 -25.24 -9.76
C ARG A 165 14.63 -25.63 -9.06
N ALA A 166 14.28 -24.98 -7.96
CA ALA A 166 13.07 -25.28 -7.20
C ALA A 166 11.79 -25.03 -8.01
N LEU A 167 11.80 -24.04 -8.91
CA LEU A 167 10.71 -23.75 -9.84
C LEU A 167 10.71 -24.64 -11.10
N GLY A 168 11.72 -25.51 -11.27
CA GLY A 168 11.85 -26.36 -12.45
C GLY A 168 12.15 -25.58 -13.73
N TYR A 169 12.66 -24.36 -13.64
CA TYR A 169 12.98 -23.55 -14.80
C TYR A 169 14.28 -24.04 -15.46
N GLY A 170 14.18 -24.50 -16.69
CA GLY A 170 15.28 -25.02 -17.49
C GLY A 170 15.40 -24.32 -18.85
N ARG A 171 16.31 -24.86 -19.68
CA ARG A 171 16.53 -24.35 -21.03
C ARG A 171 15.27 -24.41 -21.89
N ASP A 172 14.52 -25.50 -21.77
CA ASP A 172 13.37 -25.82 -22.61
C ASP A 172 12.04 -25.39 -21.94
N THR A 173 12.08 -24.80 -20.74
CA THR A 173 10.89 -24.27 -20.08
C THR A 173 10.39 -23.05 -20.87
N PRO A 174 9.13 -23.04 -21.35
CA PRO A 174 8.57 -21.86 -22.04
C PRO A 174 8.49 -20.68 -21.07
N ASP A 175 8.39 -19.48 -21.62
CA ASP A 175 8.08 -18.32 -20.81
C ASP A 175 6.69 -18.50 -20.15
N PRO A 176 6.56 -18.18 -18.87
CA PRO A 176 5.28 -18.32 -18.20
C PRO A 176 4.27 -17.31 -18.76
N PRO A 177 2.96 -17.65 -18.77
CA PRO A 177 1.94 -16.72 -19.25
C PRO A 177 2.04 -15.35 -18.57
N GLY A 178 2.09 -14.28 -19.34
CA GLY A 178 2.23 -12.92 -18.83
C GLY A 178 3.64 -12.54 -18.36
N GLY A 179 4.64 -13.40 -18.51
CA GLY A 179 6.01 -13.17 -18.09
C GLY A 179 7.07 -13.54 -19.11
N GLU A 180 8.31 -13.17 -18.81
CA GLU A 180 9.51 -13.50 -19.58
C GLU A 180 10.60 -14.02 -18.65
N LEU A 181 11.09 -15.23 -18.88
CA LEU A 181 12.32 -15.74 -18.26
C LEU A 181 13.52 -15.25 -19.05
N ARG A 182 14.29 -14.33 -18.49
CA ARG A 182 15.54 -13.88 -19.11
C ARG A 182 16.53 -15.02 -19.27
N ARG A 183 17.09 -15.17 -20.49
CA ARG A 183 18.00 -16.23 -20.85
C ARG A 183 19.36 -15.69 -21.26
N ASP A 184 20.38 -16.49 -21.03
CA ASP A 184 21.72 -16.25 -21.54
C ASP A 184 21.81 -16.62 -23.05
N ARG A 185 22.99 -16.39 -23.64
CA ARG A 185 23.28 -16.75 -25.03
C ARG A 185 23.16 -18.25 -25.35
N HIS A 186 23.09 -19.09 -24.34
CA HIS A 186 22.94 -20.54 -24.46
C HIS A 186 21.51 -21.01 -24.18
N GLY A 187 20.57 -20.09 -24.00
CA GLY A 187 19.17 -20.37 -23.71
C GLY A 187 18.89 -20.76 -22.25
N ARG A 188 19.84 -20.61 -21.33
CA ARG A 188 19.66 -20.96 -19.91
C ARG A 188 19.04 -19.78 -19.15
N PRO A 189 18.06 -20.02 -18.26
CA PRO A 189 17.52 -18.97 -17.40
C PRO A 189 18.63 -18.27 -16.60
N THR A 190 18.62 -16.92 -16.65
CA THR A 190 19.61 -16.12 -15.91
C THR A 190 19.22 -15.88 -14.45
N GLY A 191 17.99 -16.24 -14.07
CA GLY A 191 17.43 -15.97 -12.76
C GLY A 191 16.63 -14.65 -12.68
N LEU A 192 16.46 -13.93 -13.80
CA LEU A 192 15.58 -12.75 -13.85
C LEU A 192 14.25 -13.14 -14.51
N LEU A 193 13.16 -13.03 -13.73
CA LEU A 193 11.78 -13.18 -14.16
C LEU A 193 11.18 -11.79 -14.32
N LEU A 194 10.67 -11.45 -15.50
CA LEU A 194 10.04 -10.18 -15.82
C LEU A 194 8.53 -10.35 -15.91
N ALA A 195 7.79 -9.45 -15.29
CA ALA A 195 6.35 -9.31 -15.48
C ALA A 195 6.07 -8.54 -16.78
N ARG A 196 5.83 -9.28 -17.87
CA ARG A 196 5.60 -8.70 -19.21
C ARG A 196 4.44 -9.38 -19.92
N PRO A 197 3.25 -8.82 -19.80
CA PRO A 197 2.89 -7.56 -19.14
C PRO A 197 2.34 -7.73 -17.71
N ASP A 198 2.21 -8.96 -17.21
CA ASP A 198 1.35 -9.30 -16.10
C ASP A 198 2.13 -9.54 -14.78
N PRO A 199 1.98 -8.66 -13.75
CA PRO A 199 2.57 -8.87 -12.43
C PRO A 199 2.17 -10.18 -11.75
N ALA A 200 1.05 -10.78 -12.14
CA ALA A 200 0.58 -12.05 -11.59
C ALA A 200 1.58 -13.19 -11.77
N VAL A 201 2.45 -13.13 -12.79
CA VAL A 201 3.51 -14.12 -12.99
C VAL A 201 4.46 -14.19 -11.80
N LEU A 202 4.72 -13.06 -11.13
CA LEU A 202 5.60 -13.02 -9.94
C LEU A 202 4.93 -13.74 -8.77
N GLN A 203 3.63 -13.50 -8.57
CA GLN A 203 2.86 -14.15 -7.52
C GLN A 203 2.68 -15.65 -7.82
N ALA A 204 2.42 -16.01 -9.07
CA ALA A 204 2.32 -17.41 -9.49
C ALA A 204 3.63 -18.18 -9.28
N ALA A 205 4.78 -17.55 -9.53
CA ALA A 205 6.08 -18.15 -9.23
C ALA A 205 6.31 -18.30 -7.71
N LEU A 206 5.97 -17.26 -6.94
CA LEU A 206 6.12 -17.25 -5.48
C LEU A 206 5.20 -18.28 -4.80
N ALA A 207 4.00 -18.47 -5.33
CA ALA A 207 3.00 -19.44 -4.82
C ALA A 207 3.45 -20.91 -4.97
N GLN A 208 4.44 -21.21 -5.81
CA GLN A 208 5.04 -22.55 -5.89
C GLN A 208 5.98 -22.85 -4.72
N GLY A 209 6.39 -21.82 -3.99
CA GLY A 209 7.21 -21.97 -2.79
C GLY A 209 6.38 -22.37 -1.55
N PRO A 210 7.05 -22.66 -0.43
CA PRO A 210 6.39 -23.01 0.81
C PRO A 210 5.46 -21.89 1.33
N THR A 211 4.39 -22.29 2.04
CA THR A 211 3.44 -21.38 2.70
C THR A 211 3.41 -21.62 4.20
N LEU A 212 2.87 -20.67 4.96
CA LEU A 212 2.67 -20.82 6.40
C LEU A 212 1.47 -21.74 6.70
N GLY A 213 1.56 -22.50 7.78
CA GLY A 213 0.43 -23.24 8.37
C GLY A 213 -0.58 -22.31 9.05
N GLY A 214 -1.75 -22.85 9.43
CA GLY A 214 -2.85 -22.02 9.95
C GLY A 214 -2.49 -21.15 11.17
N GLY A 215 -1.78 -21.72 12.18
CA GLY A 215 -1.34 -20.97 13.36
C GLY A 215 -0.33 -19.87 13.03
N ASP A 216 0.60 -20.16 12.12
CA ASP A 216 1.60 -19.18 11.68
C ASP A 216 0.99 -18.09 10.78
N ARG A 217 -0.02 -18.42 9.96
CA ARG A 217 -0.79 -17.41 9.19
C ARG A 217 -1.50 -16.42 10.12
N LEU A 218 -2.11 -16.92 11.19
CA LEU A 218 -2.76 -16.08 12.19
C LEU A 218 -1.75 -15.15 12.88
N ASN A 219 -0.59 -15.69 13.28
CA ASN A 219 0.49 -14.89 13.85
C ASN A 219 1.05 -13.88 12.86
N SER A 220 1.25 -14.27 11.60
CA SER A 220 1.71 -13.41 10.51
C SER A 220 0.76 -12.21 10.29
N THR A 221 -0.55 -12.45 10.32
CA THR A 221 -1.56 -11.38 10.21
C THR A 221 -1.49 -10.42 11.40
N ARG A 222 -1.31 -10.93 12.63
CA ARG A 222 -1.10 -10.05 13.82
C ARG A 222 0.15 -9.19 13.67
N GLN A 223 1.25 -9.77 13.19
CA GLN A 223 2.51 -9.04 13.00
C GLN A 223 2.39 -7.95 11.93
N LEU A 224 1.67 -8.20 10.83
CA LEU A 224 1.35 -7.15 9.85
C LEU A 224 0.55 -6.01 10.49
N LEU A 225 -0.53 -6.31 11.22
CA LEU A 225 -1.34 -5.29 11.88
C LEU A 225 -0.53 -4.47 12.88
N HIS A 226 0.35 -5.11 13.65
CA HIS A 226 1.26 -4.43 14.55
C HIS A 226 2.26 -3.54 13.80
N ALA A 227 2.82 -4.01 12.67
CA ALA A 227 3.71 -3.20 11.83
C ALA A 227 2.99 -1.96 11.28
N LEU A 228 1.71 -2.08 10.91
CA LEU A 228 0.87 -0.96 10.49
C LEU A 228 0.63 0.03 11.64
N ASN A 229 0.35 -0.47 12.85
CA ASN A 229 0.18 0.41 14.02
C ASN A 229 1.45 1.20 14.35
N ARG A 230 2.64 0.63 14.17
CA ARG A 230 3.94 1.32 14.37
C ARG A 230 4.14 2.51 13.44
N VAL A 231 3.47 2.55 12.32
CA VAL A 231 3.48 3.71 11.39
C VAL A 231 2.19 4.52 11.45
N GLY A 232 1.39 4.35 12.52
CA GLY A 232 0.19 5.14 12.78
C GLY A 232 -1.03 4.76 11.95
N VAL A 233 -1.01 3.65 11.23
CA VAL A 233 -2.19 3.15 10.50
C VAL A 233 -3.15 2.48 11.48
N THR A 234 -4.40 2.95 11.48
CA THR A 234 -5.48 2.46 12.34
C THR A 234 -6.64 1.87 11.54
N SER A 235 -6.65 2.11 10.24
CA SER A 235 -7.70 1.62 9.35
C SER A 235 -7.14 1.31 7.97
N VAL A 236 -7.68 0.27 7.34
CA VAL A 236 -7.27 -0.22 6.02
C VAL A 236 -8.51 -0.52 5.19
N ILE A 237 -8.46 -0.16 3.91
CA ILE A 237 -9.39 -0.65 2.90
C ILE A 237 -8.63 -1.70 2.07
N ASP A 238 -9.00 -2.96 2.24
CA ASP A 238 -8.52 -4.05 1.40
C ASP A 238 -9.35 -4.08 0.11
N ALA A 239 -8.67 -3.86 -1.02
CA ALA A 239 -9.34 -3.67 -2.30
C ALA A 239 -9.88 -4.98 -2.91
N GLY A 240 -9.73 -6.11 -2.23
CA GLY A 240 -9.99 -7.43 -2.79
C GLY A 240 -8.78 -7.86 -3.63
N GLY A 241 -7.77 -8.42 -2.99
CA GLY A 241 -6.49 -8.77 -3.63
C GLY A 241 -6.63 -9.79 -4.75
N ASP A 242 -5.81 -9.62 -5.79
CA ASP A 242 -5.70 -10.58 -6.86
C ASP A 242 -5.20 -11.93 -6.32
N GLY A 243 -5.86 -13.01 -6.71
CA GLY A 243 -5.49 -14.37 -6.35
C GLY A 243 -5.94 -14.85 -4.97
N LEU A 244 -6.68 -14.06 -4.20
CA LEU A 244 -7.24 -14.49 -2.93
C LEU A 244 -8.53 -15.29 -3.15
N ALA A 245 -8.59 -16.48 -2.58
CA ALA A 245 -9.79 -17.30 -2.56
C ALA A 245 -10.69 -16.90 -1.38
N TYR A 246 -11.88 -16.37 -1.67
CA TYR A 246 -12.90 -16.18 -0.63
C TYR A 246 -13.74 -17.47 -0.47
N PRO A 247 -13.99 -17.97 0.75
CA PRO A 247 -13.60 -17.38 2.06
C PRO A 247 -12.26 -17.85 2.63
N ASP A 248 -11.55 -18.79 1.98
CA ASP A 248 -10.44 -19.56 2.59
C ASP A 248 -9.26 -18.67 3.03
N ASP A 249 -8.82 -17.75 2.18
CA ASP A 249 -7.70 -16.86 2.51
C ASP A 249 -8.10 -15.77 3.53
N TYR A 250 -9.41 -15.53 3.71
CA TYR A 250 -9.94 -14.59 4.70
C TYR A 250 -10.05 -15.19 6.11
N ALA A 251 -9.88 -16.51 6.25
CA ALA A 251 -10.07 -17.21 7.52
C ALA A 251 -9.21 -16.64 8.68
N ALA A 252 -7.97 -16.23 8.42
CA ALA A 252 -7.10 -15.68 9.45
C ALA A 252 -7.62 -14.34 9.99
N ILE A 253 -8.03 -13.43 9.14
CA ILE A 253 -8.55 -12.11 9.55
C ILE A 253 -9.91 -12.24 10.24
N VAL A 254 -10.78 -13.13 9.76
CA VAL A 254 -12.08 -13.42 10.37
C VAL A 254 -11.91 -14.01 11.76
N GLU A 255 -10.95 -14.91 11.95
CA GLU A 255 -10.67 -15.49 13.26
C GLU A 255 -10.10 -14.45 14.24
N LEU A 256 -9.23 -13.54 13.79
CA LEU A 256 -8.77 -12.42 14.63
C LEU A 256 -9.92 -11.49 15.02
N ALA A 257 -10.83 -11.18 14.10
CA ALA A 257 -12.02 -10.39 14.38
C ALA A 257 -12.89 -11.07 15.44
N ARG A 258 -13.17 -12.37 15.27
CA ARG A 258 -13.98 -13.16 16.22
C ARG A 258 -13.36 -13.19 17.63
N ARG A 259 -12.04 -13.13 17.74
CA ARG A 259 -11.32 -13.07 19.03
C ARG A 259 -11.23 -11.66 19.61
N GLY A 260 -11.63 -10.61 18.88
CA GLY A 260 -11.45 -9.23 19.28
C GLY A 260 -9.98 -8.77 19.28
N GLU A 261 -9.14 -9.41 18.44
CA GLU A 261 -7.68 -9.21 18.38
C GLU A 261 -7.25 -8.29 17.23
N LEU A 262 -8.19 -7.73 16.46
CA LEU A 262 -7.85 -6.75 15.45
C LEU A 262 -7.40 -5.43 16.09
N THR A 263 -6.24 -4.95 15.66
CA THR A 263 -5.65 -3.68 16.11
C THR A 263 -5.75 -2.58 15.07
N ALA A 264 -6.40 -2.86 13.94
CA ALA A 264 -6.80 -1.90 12.92
C ALA A 264 -8.18 -2.26 12.39
N ARG A 265 -8.93 -1.26 11.90
CA ARG A 265 -10.22 -1.47 11.25
C ARG A 265 -10.00 -1.88 9.80
N ILE A 266 -10.71 -2.88 9.32
CA ILE A 266 -10.55 -3.42 7.97
C ILE A 266 -11.89 -3.41 7.26
N ALA A 267 -11.98 -2.65 6.17
CA ALA A 267 -13.07 -2.69 5.22
C ALA A 267 -12.58 -3.41 3.96
N TYR A 268 -13.16 -4.56 3.61
CA TYR A 268 -12.67 -5.37 2.51
C TYR A 268 -13.67 -5.46 1.36
N SER A 269 -13.16 -5.47 0.14
CA SER A 269 -13.92 -5.75 -1.08
C SER A 269 -13.67 -7.20 -1.53
N VAL A 270 -14.64 -7.77 -2.26
CA VAL A 270 -14.50 -9.08 -2.89
C VAL A 270 -14.41 -8.91 -4.41
N GLY A 271 -13.43 -9.58 -5.02
CA GLY A 271 -13.20 -9.55 -6.46
C GLY A 271 -13.78 -10.76 -7.19
N ALA A 272 -13.82 -10.67 -8.52
CA ALA A 272 -14.14 -11.82 -9.37
C ALA A 272 -13.09 -12.93 -9.19
N GLN A 273 -13.55 -14.17 -9.07
CA GLN A 273 -12.67 -15.33 -8.81
C GLN A 273 -12.55 -16.29 -9.99
N ARG A 274 -13.55 -16.30 -10.89
CA ARG A 274 -13.60 -17.23 -12.01
C ARG A 274 -13.76 -16.47 -13.32
N ALA A 275 -12.74 -16.53 -14.17
CA ALA A 275 -12.78 -15.92 -15.50
C ALA A 275 -13.97 -16.46 -16.31
N GLY A 276 -14.74 -15.56 -16.94
CA GLY A 276 -15.95 -15.86 -17.69
C GLY A 276 -17.17 -16.22 -16.82
N ARG A 277 -17.08 -16.12 -15.49
CA ARG A 277 -18.17 -16.37 -14.54
C ARG A 277 -18.29 -15.24 -13.49
N GLU A 278 -17.76 -14.07 -13.81
CA GLU A 278 -17.70 -12.93 -12.88
C GLU A 278 -19.09 -12.48 -12.43
N LEU A 279 -20.06 -12.48 -13.34
CA LEU A 279 -21.45 -12.16 -13.01
C LEU A 279 -22.04 -13.13 -11.96
N ASP A 280 -21.73 -14.42 -12.08
CA ASP A 280 -22.19 -15.44 -11.12
C ASP A 280 -21.49 -15.25 -9.77
N ASP A 281 -20.18 -14.92 -9.77
CA ASP A 281 -19.45 -14.64 -8.55
C ASP A 281 -20.09 -13.48 -7.78
N PHE A 282 -20.35 -12.35 -8.43
CA PHE A 282 -20.98 -11.20 -7.78
C PHE A 282 -22.43 -11.46 -7.39
N ALA A 283 -23.20 -12.19 -8.19
CA ALA A 283 -24.55 -12.59 -7.79
C ALA A 283 -24.55 -13.45 -6.51
N GLN A 284 -23.57 -14.34 -6.38
CA GLN A 284 -23.36 -15.14 -5.18
C GLN A 284 -22.98 -14.27 -3.97
N TRP A 285 -22.05 -13.33 -4.12
CA TRP A 285 -21.63 -12.43 -3.03
C TRP A 285 -22.79 -11.55 -2.57
N ILE A 286 -23.56 -10.99 -3.48
CA ILE A 286 -24.74 -10.16 -3.18
C ILE A 286 -25.79 -10.96 -2.41
N ALA A 287 -25.95 -12.25 -2.71
CA ALA A 287 -26.89 -13.11 -1.98
C ALA A 287 -26.42 -13.46 -0.55
N GLN A 288 -25.12 -13.43 -0.29
CA GLN A 288 -24.53 -13.87 0.97
C GLN A 288 -24.07 -12.73 1.89
N MET A 289 -23.77 -11.56 1.33
CA MET A 289 -23.16 -10.43 2.04
C MET A 289 -23.94 -9.14 1.77
N THR A 290 -23.79 -8.19 2.69
CA THR A 290 -24.34 -6.84 2.53
C THR A 290 -23.20 -5.82 2.66
N PRO A 291 -23.11 -4.80 1.81
CA PRO A 291 -22.16 -3.71 2.00
C PRO A 291 -22.31 -3.09 3.39
N GLY A 292 -21.20 -2.91 4.08
CA GLY A 292 -21.18 -2.46 5.48
C GLY A 292 -21.54 -3.55 6.49
N GLY A 293 -21.81 -4.78 6.07
CA GLY A 293 -22.02 -5.93 6.96
C GLY A 293 -20.76 -6.30 7.72
N GLY A 294 -20.91 -6.70 8.99
CA GLY A 294 -19.84 -6.93 9.94
C GLY A 294 -19.91 -5.97 11.12
N ASP A 295 -18.79 -5.57 11.65
CA ASP A 295 -18.71 -4.65 12.79
C ASP A 295 -17.75 -3.45 12.51
N ALA A 296 -17.36 -2.74 13.57
CA ALA A 296 -16.48 -1.59 13.46
C ALA A 296 -15.02 -1.97 13.13
N PHE A 297 -14.63 -3.25 13.26
CA PHE A 297 -13.26 -3.71 13.02
C PHE A 297 -13.09 -4.53 11.74
N LEU A 298 -14.10 -5.33 11.36
CA LEU A 298 -14.09 -6.09 10.11
C LEU A 298 -15.44 -5.99 9.42
N ARG A 299 -15.46 -5.43 8.21
CA ARG A 299 -16.70 -5.23 7.46
C ARG A 299 -16.52 -5.41 5.96
N THR A 300 -17.56 -5.89 5.30
CA THR A 300 -17.63 -5.92 3.85
C THR A 300 -17.76 -4.49 3.31
N ASN A 301 -16.90 -4.11 2.36
CA ASN A 301 -16.98 -2.80 1.73
C ASN A 301 -17.80 -2.82 0.44
N GLY A 302 -17.53 -3.78 -0.44
CA GLY A 302 -18.20 -3.89 -1.74
C GLY A 302 -17.47 -4.83 -2.70
N ALA A 303 -17.52 -4.51 -4.00
CA ALA A 303 -16.87 -5.25 -5.09
C ALA A 303 -15.57 -4.56 -5.53
N GLY A 304 -14.57 -5.34 -5.92
CA GLY A 304 -13.33 -4.82 -6.54
C GLY A 304 -12.07 -5.54 -6.05
N ALA A 305 -10.85 -5.12 -6.47
CA ALA A 305 -10.56 -4.10 -7.50
C ALA A 305 -10.70 -4.66 -8.93
N ARG A 306 -10.92 -5.95 -9.09
CA ARG A 306 -11.18 -6.62 -10.37
C ARG A 306 -12.65 -7.00 -10.45
N LEU A 307 -13.38 -6.37 -11.37
CA LEU A 307 -14.79 -6.68 -11.62
C LEU A 307 -14.92 -7.74 -12.71
N VAL A 308 -14.11 -7.68 -13.73
CA VAL A 308 -14.02 -8.70 -14.80
C VAL A 308 -12.55 -8.90 -15.19
N PHE A 309 -12.19 -10.08 -15.66
CA PHE A 309 -10.80 -10.37 -16.04
C PHE A 309 -10.34 -9.59 -17.27
N SER A 310 -11.24 -9.19 -18.15
CA SER A 310 -10.94 -8.34 -19.31
C SER A 310 -10.68 -6.86 -18.96
N ALA A 311 -11.03 -6.41 -17.75
CA ALA A 311 -10.84 -5.03 -17.29
C ALA A 311 -9.53 -4.83 -16.53
N VAL A 312 -8.55 -5.68 -16.70
CA VAL A 312 -7.26 -5.57 -16.04
C VAL A 312 -6.34 -4.62 -16.80
N ASP A 313 -6.28 -3.37 -16.34
CA ASP A 313 -5.39 -2.33 -16.87
C ASP A 313 -4.02 -2.42 -16.15
N LEU A 314 -3.28 -3.48 -16.47
CA LEU A 314 -1.95 -3.71 -15.91
C LEU A 314 -0.94 -2.77 -16.57
N GLY A 315 -0.32 -1.92 -15.77
CA GLY A 315 0.74 -1.04 -16.23
C GLY A 315 1.98 -1.18 -15.37
N ASN A 316 2.98 -1.91 -15.86
CA ASN A 316 4.33 -1.53 -15.48
C ASN A 316 4.73 -0.40 -16.43
N PHE A 317 5.43 0.64 -15.95
CA PHE A 317 5.88 1.74 -16.81
C PHE A 317 7.10 1.38 -17.68
N LEU A 318 7.48 0.11 -17.72
CA LEU A 318 8.60 -0.41 -18.52
C LEU A 318 8.17 -0.73 -19.96
N ASP A 319 6.93 -1.17 -20.15
CA ASP A 319 6.41 -1.59 -21.44
C ASP A 319 5.35 -0.62 -22.01
N LEU A 320 5.02 -0.77 -23.30
CA LEU A 320 3.90 -0.06 -23.91
C LEU A 320 2.59 -0.61 -23.35
N ARG A 321 1.64 0.31 -23.11
CA ARG A 321 0.27 -0.08 -22.79
C ARG A 321 -0.26 -1.06 -23.84
N ARG A 322 -0.92 -2.12 -23.39
CA ARG A 322 -1.71 -2.98 -24.25
C ARG A 322 -3.17 -2.54 -24.24
N ASP A 323 -3.83 -2.63 -25.38
CA ASP A 323 -5.26 -2.39 -25.43
C ASP A 323 -6.00 -3.48 -24.65
N LEU A 324 -7.07 -3.06 -23.96
CA LEU A 324 -7.97 -3.99 -23.32
C LEU A 324 -8.75 -4.80 -24.38
N PRO A 325 -9.15 -6.05 -24.07
CA PRO A 325 -9.88 -6.90 -25.02
C PRO A 325 -11.14 -6.22 -25.57
N ALA A 326 -11.52 -6.58 -26.81
CA ALA A 326 -12.75 -6.08 -27.43
C ALA A 326 -14.03 -6.57 -26.73
N SER A 327 -13.94 -7.63 -25.91
CA SER A 327 -15.05 -8.17 -25.11
C SER A 327 -15.34 -7.36 -23.85
N LEU A 328 -14.45 -6.42 -23.47
CA LEU A 328 -14.49 -5.71 -22.19
C LEU A 328 -15.89 -5.15 -21.85
N GLU A 329 -16.46 -4.36 -22.75
CA GLU A 329 -17.72 -3.66 -22.49
C GLU A 329 -18.89 -4.67 -22.32
N ALA A 330 -18.87 -5.75 -23.10
CA ALA A 330 -19.89 -6.81 -23.02
C ALA A 330 -19.80 -7.61 -21.73
N GLU A 331 -18.60 -7.77 -21.15
CA GLU A 331 -18.36 -8.48 -19.89
C GLU A 331 -18.59 -7.58 -18.68
N LEU A 332 -18.13 -6.33 -18.74
CA LEU A 332 -18.19 -5.38 -17.62
C LEU A 332 -19.61 -4.85 -17.38
N ALA A 333 -20.36 -4.53 -18.41
CA ALA A 333 -21.69 -3.90 -18.29
C ALA A 333 -22.69 -4.73 -17.46
N PRO A 334 -22.83 -6.06 -17.63
CA PRO A 334 -23.72 -6.88 -16.81
C PRO A 334 -23.34 -6.86 -15.33
N VAL A 335 -22.03 -6.89 -15.01
CA VAL A 335 -21.52 -6.86 -13.63
C VAL A 335 -21.81 -5.51 -12.99
N VAL A 336 -21.47 -4.40 -13.67
CA VAL A 336 -21.74 -3.05 -13.14
C VAL A 336 -23.25 -2.84 -12.95
N ARG A 337 -24.09 -3.27 -13.90
CA ARG A 337 -25.55 -3.20 -13.80
C ARG A 337 -26.07 -3.96 -12.57
N LEU A 338 -25.52 -5.15 -12.30
CA LEU A 338 -25.87 -5.93 -11.12
C LEU A 338 -25.50 -5.19 -9.83
N LEU A 339 -24.27 -4.68 -9.73
CA LEU A 339 -23.77 -3.97 -8.55
C LEU A 339 -24.58 -2.69 -8.28
N VAL A 340 -24.89 -1.90 -9.31
CA VAL A 340 -25.67 -0.66 -9.18
C VAL A 340 -27.10 -0.95 -8.72
N ARG A 341 -27.79 -1.94 -9.31
CA ARG A 341 -29.16 -2.35 -8.91
C ARG A 341 -29.24 -2.75 -7.44
N HIS A 342 -28.19 -3.40 -6.92
CA HIS A 342 -28.12 -3.83 -5.53
C HIS A 342 -27.44 -2.81 -4.61
N ARG A 343 -27.10 -1.61 -5.11
CA ARG A 343 -26.45 -0.53 -4.36
C ARG A 343 -25.12 -0.98 -3.73
N TRP A 344 -24.39 -1.86 -4.41
CA TRP A 344 -23.08 -2.33 -3.98
C TRP A 344 -22.00 -1.32 -4.38
N PRO A 345 -21.26 -0.72 -3.42
CA PRO A 345 -20.07 0.04 -3.72
C PRO A 345 -19.08 -0.81 -4.51
N PHE A 346 -18.39 -0.18 -5.45
CA PHE A 346 -17.41 -0.92 -6.24
C PHE A 346 -16.19 -0.06 -6.59
N ARG A 347 -15.11 -0.76 -6.85
CA ARG A 347 -13.85 -0.16 -7.28
C ARG A 347 -13.26 -0.93 -8.45
N LEU A 348 -12.52 -0.23 -9.29
CA LEU A 348 -11.86 -0.81 -10.44
C LEU A 348 -10.46 -0.23 -10.60
N HIS A 349 -9.49 -1.11 -10.75
CA HIS A 349 -8.11 -0.74 -11.02
C HIS A 349 -7.97 -0.10 -12.42
N ALA A 350 -7.42 1.10 -12.51
CA ALA A 350 -7.31 1.84 -13.77
C ALA A 350 -6.10 2.79 -13.74
N ILE A 351 -5.26 2.74 -14.78
CA ILE A 351 -4.01 3.51 -14.88
C ILE A 351 -4.05 4.48 -16.04
N HIS A 352 -4.44 4.00 -17.21
CA HIS A 352 -4.34 4.71 -18.47
C HIS A 352 -5.65 5.38 -18.87
N ASP A 353 -5.55 6.58 -19.42
CA ASP A 353 -6.71 7.39 -19.81
C ASP A 353 -7.64 6.66 -20.80
N GLU A 354 -7.07 5.93 -21.73
CA GLU A 354 -7.81 5.19 -22.75
C GLU A 354 -8.62 4.03 -22.12
N SER A 355 -8.07 3.34 -21.12
CA SER A 355 -8.77 2.29 -20.39
C SER A 355 -9.89 2.89 -19.54
N ILE A 356 -9.58 4.00 -18.84
CA ILE A 356 -10.55 4.75 -18.03
C ILE A 356 -11.72 5.23 -18.89
N GLY A 357 -11.43 5.74 -20.10
CA GLY A 357 -12.46 6.16 -21.06
C GLY A 357 -13.44 5.03 -21.38
N ARG A 358 -12.95 3.83 -21.71
CA ARG A 358 -13.76 2.65 -22.01
C ARG A 358 -14.59 2.19 -20.78
N PHE A 359 -14.03 2.23 -19.58
CA PHE A 359 -14.77 1.92 -18.37
C PHE A 359 -15.89 2.93 -18.13
N LEU A 360 -15.62 4.22 -18.31
CA LEU A 360 -16.60 5.29 -18.16
C LEU A 360 -17.73 5.19 -19.22
N ASP A 361 -17.44 4.76 -20.44
CA ASP A 361 -18.48 4.52 -21.46
C ASP A 361 -19.50 3.48 -20.97
N VAL A 362 -19.03 2.41 -20.31
CA VAL A 362 -19.88 1.41 -19.68
C VAL A 362 -20.65 2.01 -18.50
N PHE A 363 -20.00 2.77 -17.62
CA PHE A 363 -20.62 3.33 -16.43
C PHE A 363 -21.70 4.34 -16.79
N GLU A 364 -21.46 5.23 -17.75
CA GLU A 364 -22.45 6.18 -18.25
C GLU A 364 -23.63 5.49 -18.93
N ALA A 365 -23.38 4.37 -19.64
CA ALA A 365 -24.48 3.59 -20.23
C ALA A 365 -25.36 2.96 -19.15
N VAL A 366 -24.78 2.42 -18.10
CA VAL A 366 -25.52 1.82 -16.96
C VAL A 366 -26.21 2.92 -16.14
N ASP A 367 -25.57 4.08 -15.94
CA ASP A 367 -26.15 5.21 -15.18
C ASP A 367 -27.43 5.73 -15.85
N ARG A 368 -27.50 5.77 -17.18
CA ARG A 368 -28.73 6.12 -17.92
C ARG A 368 -29.89 5.13 -17.68
N GLU A 369 -29.58 3.86 -17.39
CA GLU A 369 -30.58 2.83 -17.07
C GLU A 369 -30.95 2.84 -15.58
N THR A 370 -29.95 3.02 -14.72
CA THR A 370 -30.09 2.98 -13.26
C THR A 370 -29.08 3.97 -12.67
N PRO A 371 -29.54 5.13 -12.17
CA PRO A 371 -28.65 6.18 -11.68
C PRO A 371 -27.73 5.74 -10.54
N PHE A 372 -26.48 6.23 -10.59
CA PHE A 372 -25.46 5.97 -9.57
C PHE A 372 -25.63 6.85 -8.32
N ASP A 373 -26.65 7.72 -8.27
CA ASP A 373 -26.89 8.69 -7.21
C ASP A 373 -26.62 8.13 -5.79
N GLY A 374 -25.63 8.73 -5.08
CA GLY A 374 -25.25 8.32 -3.74
C GLY A 374 -24.57 6.94 -3.64
N LEU A 375 -24.35 6.23 -4.74
CA LEU A 375 -23.53 5.03 -4.76
C LEU A 375 -22.06 5.42 -4.78
N ARG A 376 -21.25 4.90 -3.86
CA ARG A 376 -19.82 5.15 -3.83
C ARG A 376 -19.10 4.16 -4.71
N TRP A 377 -18.43 4.66 -5.71
CA TRP A 377 -17.56 3.88 -6.58
C TRP A 377 -16.28 4.66 -6.85
N CYS A 378 -15.20 3.97 -7.23
CA CYS A 378 -13.94 4.64 -7.50
C CYS A 378 -13.07 3.89 -8.51
N PHE A 379 -12.15 4.63 -9.11
CA PHE A 379 -10.97 4.07 -9.72
C PHE A 379 -9.79 4.08 -8.75
N ASP A 380 -8.97 3.05 -8.84
CA ASP A 380 -7.70 2.96 -8.15
C ASP A 380 -6.57 3.36 -9.09
N ARG A 381 -5.63 4.19 -8.60
CA ARG A 381 -4.38 4.63 -9.24
C ARG A 381 -4.53 5.87 -10.13
N CYS A 382 -5.03 5.76 -11.36
CA CYS A 382 -5.25 6.86 -12.32
C CYS A 382 -4.00 7.70 -12.65
N GLU A 383 -2.80 7.09 -12.75
CA GLU A 383 -1.55 7.83 -12.98
C GLU A 383 -1.56 8.64 -14.29
N ARG A 384 -2.28 8.18 -15.32
CA ARG A 384 -2.29 8.81 -16.63
C ARG A 384 -3.67 9.30 -17.09
N ILE A 385 -4.55 9.62 -16.17
CA ILE A 385 -5.89 10.15 -16.48
C ILE A 385 -5.82 11.58 -17.04
N ALA A 386 -6.65 11.87 -18.05
CA ALA A 386 -6.84 13.21 -18.61
C ALA A 386 -7.96 13.98 -17.92
N ASP A 387 -7.94 15.31 -18.04
CA ASP A 387 -8.93 16.20 -17.41
C ASP A 387 -10.37 15.90 -17.88
N ALA A 388 -10.56 15.46 -19.12
CA ALA A 388 -11.87 15.07 -19.64
C ALA A 388 -12.47 13.88 -18.88
N ASN A 389 -11.67 12.84 -18.59
CA ASN A 389 -12.14 11.70 -17.82
C ASN A 389 -12.28 12.02 -16.33
N ILE A 390 -11.48 12.94 -15.78
CA ILE A 390 -11.69 13.48 -14.41
C ILE A 390 -13.08 14.13 -14.30
N ALA A 391 -13.48 14.95 -15.28
CA ALA A 391 -14.79 15.57 -15.32
C ALA A 391 -15.94 14.54 -15.42
N ARG A 392 -15.76 13.46 -16.19
CA ARG A 392 -16.74 12.37 -16.29
C ARG A 392 -16.91 11.61 -14.96
N ILE A 393 -15.80 11.33 -14.26
CA ILE A 393 -15.87 10.73 -12.91
C ILE A 393 -16.65 11.63 -11.96
N ALA A 394 -16.39 12.95 -11.98
CA ALA A 394 -17.09 13.92 -11.14
C ALA A 394 -18.60 13.95 -11.46
N ALA A 395 -18.96 13.93 -12.74
CA ALA A 395 -20.36 13.92 -13.18
C ALA A 395 -21.13 12.67 -12.71
N LEU A 396 -20.46 11.52 -12.62
CA LEU A 396 -21.03 10.26 -12.12
C LEU A 396 -20.92 10.08 -10.60
N GLY A 397 -20.42 11.09 -9.86
CA GLY A 397 -20.26 11.02 -8.40
C GLY A 397 -19.21 10.02 -7.91
N GLY A 398 -18.25 9.65 -8.76
CA GLY A 398 -17.16 8.74 -8.42
C GLY A 398 -16.00 9.38 -7.70
N GLY A 399 -15.06 8.56 -7.23
CA GLY A 399 -13.82 9.00 -6.57
C GLY A 399 -12.57 8.33 -7.13
N VAL A 400 -11.41 8.74 -6.62
CA VAL A 400 -10.12 8.16 -6.99
C VAL A 400 -9.30 7.84 -5.74
N THR A 401 -8.73 6.64 -5.66
CA THR A 401 -7.70 6.35 -4.67
C THR A 401 -6.32 6.34 -5.34
N ILE A 402 -5.45 7.23 -4.88
CA ILE A 402 -4.09 7.35 -5.39
C ILE A 402 -3.12 6.47 -4.59
N GLN A 403 -2.05 6.03 -5.24
CA GLN A 403 -0.99 5.23 -4.62
C GLN A 403 0.38 5.85 -4.94
N PRO A 404 1.41 5.67 -4.07
CA PRO A 404 2.72 6.30 -4.25
C PRO A 404 3.59 5.58 -5.30
N ARG A 405 2.98 5.04 -6.36
CA ARG A 405 3.70 4.32 -7.40
C ARG A 405 4.81 5.17 -8.03
N MET A 406 4.51 6.45 -8.27
CA MET A 406 5.50 7.39 -8.80
C MET A 406 6.64 7.69 -7.83
N ALA A 407 6.48 7.44 -6.52
CA ALA A 407 7.58 7.52 -5.57
C ALA A 407 8.65 6.45 -5.82
N PHE A 408 8.24 5.27 -6.31
CA PHE A 408 9.12 4.13 -6.55
C PHE A 408 9.49 3.92 -8.02
N GLN A 409 8.59 4.22 -8.95
CA GLN A 409 8.74 3.99 -10.39
C GLN A 409 8.89 5.29 -11.20
N GLY A 410 9.00 6.44 -10.54
CA GLY A 410 9.06 7.74 -11.22
C GLY A 410 10.22 7.86 -12.21
N GLU A 411 11.38 7.27 -11.91
CA GLU A 411 12.53 7.21 -12.82
C GLU A 411 12.22 6.41 -14.09
N ALA A 412 11.57 5.26 -13.94
CA ALA A 412 11.14 4.42 -15.08
C ALA A 412 10.06 5.14 -15.90
N PHE A 413 9.12 5.79 -15.23
CA PHE A 413 8.09 6.60 -15.88
C PHE A 413 8.70 7.75 -16.71
N VAL A 414 9.63 8.51 -16.12
CA VAL A 414 10.34 9.59 -16.83
C VAL A 414 11.12 9.05 -18.02
N ALA A 415 11.80 7.92 -17.87
CA ALA A 415 12.51 7.29 -18.97
C ALA A 415 11.58 6.88 -20.11
N ARG A 416 10.33 6.49 -19.81
CA ARG A 416 9.35 6.00 -20.78
C ARG A 416 8.54 7.11 -21.43
N TYR A 417 7.98 8.02 -20.61
CA TYR A 417 6.99 9.01 -21.04
C TYR A 417 7.53 10.44 -21.05
N GLY A 418 8.76 10.63 -20.58
CA GLY A 418 9.40 11.94 -20.45
C GLY A 418 9.05 12.70 -19.16
N ALA A 419 9.92 13.63 -18.79
CA ALA A 419 9.76 14.43 -17.57
C ALA A 419 8.49 15.30 -17.59
N GLY A 420 8.07 15.78 -18.77
CA GLY A 420 6.85 16.58 -18.94
C GLY A 420 5.59 15.81 -18.49
N ALA A 421 5.45 14.55 -18.91
CA ALA A 421 4.34 13.70 -18.51
C ALA A 421 4.35 13.40 -17.01
N ALA A 422 5.53 13.22 -16.41
CA ALA A 422 5.66 12.95 -14.99
C ALA A 422 5.16 14.09 -14.09
N THR A 423 5.12 15.32 -14.58
CA THR A 423 4.69 16.49 -13.79
C THR A 423 3.24 16.41 -13.32
N ARG A 424 2.42 15.54 -13.93
CA ARG A 424 0.99 15.35 -13.67
C ARG A 424 0.59 13.88 -13.54
N ALA A 425 1.45 13.01 -13.09
CA ALA A 425 1.17 11.59 -13.01
C ALA A 425 1.25 11.08 -11.56
N PRO A 426 0.11 10.86 -10.86
CA PRO A 426 -1.25 11.24 -11.22
C PRO A 426 -1.53 12.75 -11.06
N PRO A 427 -2.55 13.31 -11.74
CA PRO A 427 -2.88 14.73 -11.68
C PRO A 427 -3.72 15.08 -10.44
N ILE A 428 -3.17 14.86 -9.23
CA ILE A 428 -3.90 14.97 -7.94
C ILE A 428 -4.55 16.34 -7.79
N ARG A 429 -3.86 17.43 -8.15
CA ARG A 429 -4.39 18.79 -8.06
C ARG A 429 -5.63 18.94 -8.94
N ALA A 430 -5.59 18.49 -10.19
CA ALA A 430 -6.73 18.56 -11.09
C ALA A 430 -7.93 17.74 -10.58
N MET A 431 -7.69 16.57 -9.99
CA MET A 431 -8.75 15.77 -9.35
C MET A 431 -9.42 16.54 -8.20
N LEU A 432 -8.62 17.18 -7.33
CA LEU A 432 -9.13 17.98 -6.21
C LEU A 432 -9.86 19.24 -6.69
N ASP A 433 -9.33 19.92 -7.69
CA ASP A 433 -9.93 21.15 -8.25
C ASP A 433 -11.26 20.83 -8.97
N ALA A 434 -11.42 19.62 -9.50
CA ALA A 434 -12.68 19.10 -10.04
C ALA A 434 -13.67 18.65 -8.94
N GLY A 435 -13.31 18.73 -7.66
CA GLY A 435 -14.16 18.33 -6.54
C GLY A 435 -14.28 16.83 -6.30
N LEU A 436 -13.40 16.01 -6.92
CA LEU A 436 -13.43 14.56 -6.69
C LEU A 436 -13.10 14.20 -5.23
N PRO A 437 -13.79 13.22 -4.64
CA PRO A 437 -13.26 12.48 -3.51
C PRO A 437 -11.92 11.83 -3.88
N VAL A 438 -10.84 12.19 -3.17
CA VAL A 438 -9.51 11.61 -3.36
C VAL A 438 -9.01 11.08 -2.04
N GLY A 439 -8.77 9.76 -1.99
CA GLY A 439 -8.10 9.07 -0.90
C GLY A 439 -6.69 8.63 -1.31
N ALA A 440 -5.86 8.33 -0.33
CA ALA A 440 -4.54 7.78 -0.57
C ALA A 440 -4.36 6.43 0.13
N GLY A 441 -3.73 5.51 -0.58
CA GLY A 441 -3.31 4.22 -0.04
C GLY A 441 -1.85 3.96 -0.37
N THR A 442 -1.23 3.02 0.35
CA THR A 442 0.17 2.65 0.11
C THR A 442 0.34 1.75 -1.11
N GLY A 443 -0.70 0.99 -1.47
CA GLY A 443 -0.59 -0.06 -2.50
C GLY A 443 0.24 -1.26 -2.03
N ALA A 444 0.50 -1.38 -0.73
CA ALA A 444 1.19 -2.53 -0.16
C ALA A 444 0.21 -3.73 -0.09
N THR A 445 0.66 -4.93 0.01
CA THR A 445 1.99 -5.45 0.28
C THR A 445 2.72 -5.91 -0.99
N CYS A 446 2.06 -5.92 -2.15
CA CYS A 446 2.57 -6.53 -3.39
C CYS A 446 3.47 -5.59 -4.21
N ALA A 447 3.22 -4.27 -4.22
CA ALA A 447 3.88 -3.37 -5.16
C ALA A 447 4.67 -2.23 -4.51
N ALA A 448 4.41 -1.89 -3.24
CA ALA A 448 5.03 -0.76 -2.56
C ALA A 448 5.23 -1.02 -1.06
N SER A 449 5.93 -0.10 -0.40
CA SER A 449 6.10 -0.09 1.06
C SER A 449 4.77 0.18 1.76
N TYR A 450 4.53 -0.51 2.87
CA TYR A 450 3.37 -0.24 3.75
C TYR A 450 3.54 1.03 4.61
N ASN A 451 4.65 1.74 4.49
CA ASN A 451 4.90 2.98 5.22
C ASN A 451 4.17 4.17 4.56
N PRO A 452 3.08 4.71 5.15
CA PRO A 452 2.31 5.80 4.56
C PRO A 452 3.11 7.12 4.50
N PHE A 453 4.15 7.27 5.32
CA PHE A 453 4.97 8.47 5.30
C PHE A 453 5.81 8.60 4.02
N VAL A 454 6.08 7.51 3.30
CA VAL A 454 6.67 7.56 1.96
C VAL A 454 5.70 8.22 0.97
N ALA A 455 4.42 7.87 1.03
CA ALA A 455 3.38 8.50 0.20
C ALA A 455 3.17 9.97 0.57
N LEU A 456 3.15 10.30 1.86
CA LEU A 456 3.07 11.69 2.33
C LEU A 456 4.28 12.51 1.87
N TYR A 457 5.49 11.96 1.96
CA TYR A 457 6.70 12.59 1.43
C TYR A 457 6.58 12.88 -0.06
N TRP A 458 6.16 11.88 -0.85
CA TRP A 458 5.98 12.01 -2.29
C TRP A 458 4.97 13.13 -2.65
N MET A 459 3.80 13.16 -2.01
CA MET A 459 2.77 14.19 -2.26
C MET A 459 3.25 15.60 -1.91
N VAL A 460 4.03 15.74 -0.82
CA VAL A 460 4.49 17.05 -0.32
C VAL A 460 5.74 17.52 -1.08
N SER A 461 6.70 16.64 -1.32
CA SER A 461 7.98 17.01 -1.94
C SER A 461 7.94 16.98 -3.48
N GLY A 462 7.05 16.16 -4.05
CA GLY A 462 7.02 15.85 -5.48
C GLY A 462 8.23 15.07 -5.96
N ARG A 463 8.85 14.25 -5.07
CA ARG A 463 10.08 13.51 -5.37
C ARG A 463 9.89 12.01 -5.20
N THR A 464 10.67 11.25 -5.97
CA THR A 464 10.84 9.81 -5.77
C THR A 464 11.65 9.52 -4.50
N VAL A 465 11.64 8.27 -4.04
CA VAL A 465 12.54 7.80 -2.97
C VAL A 465 14.01 7.85 -3.40
N GLY A 466 14.29 7.79 -4.70
CA GLY A 466 15.61 7.99 -5.29
C GLY A 466 16.07 9.45 -5.33
N GLY A 467 15.16 10.40 -5.01
CA GLY A 467 15.43 11.85 -4.98
C GLY A 467 15.11 12.60 -6.28
N THR A 468 14.64 11.91 -7.33
CA THR A 468 14.27 12.53 -8.61
C THR A 468 13.05 13.45 -8.43
N ALA A 469 13.15 14.70 -8.89
CA ALA A 469 12.04 15.65 -8.86
C ALA A 469 11.07 15.35 -10.00
N LEU A 470 9.80 15.15 -9.65
CA LEU A 470 8.70 14.87 -10.58
C LEU A 470 7.78 16.08 -10.73
N TYR A 471 7.33 16.67 -9.60
CA TYR A 471 6.26 17.67 -9.61
C TYR A 471 6.77 19.09 -9.39
N PRO A 472 6.33 20.06 -10.21
CA PRO A 472 6.49 21.47 -9.90
C PRO A 472 5.66 21.85 -8.65
N ALA A 473 5.97 22.97 -8.01
CA ALA A 473 5.33 23.40 -6.77
C ALA A 473 3.79 23.41 -6.84
N ARG A 474 3.23 23.85 -7.98
CA ARG A 474 1.77 23.91 -8.18
C ARG A 474 1.05 22.55 -8.16
N ASN A 475 1.76 21.45 -8.37
CA ASN A 475 1.20 20.07 -8.38
C ASN A 475 1.48 19.32 -7.07
N ARG A 476 2.16 19.94 -6.11
CA ARG A 476 2.39 19.36 -4.77
C ARG A 476 1.26 19.71 -3.84
N LEU A 477 1.05 18.88 -2.84
CA LEU A 477 0.09 19.13 -1.78
C LEU A 477 0.76 19.79 -0.57
N GLY A 478 0.01 20.62 0.15
CA GLY A 478 0.38 21.05 1.50
C GLY A 478 0.35 19.88 2.48
N ARG A 479 1.07 19.96 3.60
CA ARG A 479 1.16 18.84 4.56
C ARG A 479 -0.20 18.45 5.15
N MET A 480 -1.03 19.43 5.52
CA MET A 480 -2.38 19.16 6.03
C MET A 480 -3.26 18.52 4.95
N GLU A 481 -3.15 18.99 3.71
CA GLU A 481 -3.89 18.50 2.56
C GLU A 481 -3.46 17.06 2.18
N ALA A 482 -2.16 16.77 2.22
CA ALA A 482 -1.64 15.41 2.01
C ALA A 482 -2.09 14.45 3.13
N LEU A 483 -2.03 14.89 4.40
CA LEU A 483 -2.53 14.10 5.53
C LEU A 483 -4.03 13.80 5.39
N ARG A 484 -4.82 14.78 4.89
CA ARG A 484 -6.26 14.58 4.65
C ARG A 484 -6.54 13.43 3.69
N ARG A 485 -5.63 13.12 2.75
CA ARG A 485 -5.80 11.99 1.82
C ARG A 485 -5.73 10.65 2.53
N PHE A 486 -4.92 10.51 3.58
CA PHE A 486 -4.81 9.32 4.42
C PHE A 486 -5.74 9.32 5.65
N THR A 487 -6.65 10.26 5.76
CA THR A 487 -7.56 10.37 6.91
C THR A 487 -9.01 10.52 6.42
N VAL A 488 -9.59 11.70 6.46
CA VAL A 488 -10.96 11.98 6.02
C VAL A 488 -11.17 11.59 4.55
N GLY A 489 -10.21 11.90 3.67
CA GLY A 489 -10.32 11.55 2.24
C GLY A 489 -10.44 10.05 2.01
N SER A 490 -9.67 9.25 2.74
CA SER A 490 -9.74 7.79 2.64
C SER A 490 -11.01 7.21 3.26
N ALA A 491 -11.55 7.81 4.32
CA ALA A 491 -12.75 7.33 4.99
C ALA A 491 -14.00 7.32 4.08
N TRP A 492 -14.04 8.18 3.07
CA TRP A 492 -15.10 8.21 2.06
C TRP A 492 -15.22 6.86 1.33
N PHE A 493 -14.11 6.20 1.03
CA PHE A 493 -14.06 4.97 0.23
C PHE A 493 -14.52 3.71 0.99
N SER A 494 -14.70 3.83 2.31
CA SER A 494 -15.30 2.77 3.14
C SER A 494 -16.67 3.15 3.69
N ASN A 495 -17.29 4.23 3.21
CA ASN A 495 -18.58 4.75 3.73
C ASN A 495 -18.55 5.06 5.23
N GLU A 496 -17.40 5.54 5.76
CA GLU A 496 -17.17 5.78 7.19
C GLU A 496 -16.73 7.23 7.50
N ASP A 497 -16.80 8.13 6.53
CA ASP A 497 -16.43 9.55 6.68
C ASP A 497 -17.23 10.30 7.75
N ALA A 498 -18.42 9.80 8.10
CA ALA A 498 -19.19 10.33 9.23
C ALA A 498 -18.64 9.92 10.60
N CYS A 499 -17.79 8.90 10.70
CA CYS A 499 -17.36 8.35 12.00
C CYS A 499 -15.86 8.17 12.17
N LYS A 500 -15.04 8.38 11.14
CA LYS A 500 -13.57 8.30 11.23
C LYS A 500 -12.84 9.25 10.28
N GLY A 501 -11.57 9.46 10.53
CA GLY A 501 -10.66 10.28 9.71
C GLY A 501 -10.40 11.67 10.26
N ALA A 502 -11.22 12.15 11.20
CA ALA A 502 -10.98 13.39 11.93
C ALA A 502 -11.02 13.14 13.45
N LEU A 503 -10.41 14.03 14.22
CA LEU A 503 -10.47 13.97 15.68
C LEU A 503 -11.50 15.00 16.18
N MET A 504 -12.78 14.59 16.07
CA MET A 504 -13.94 15.41 16.44
C MET A 504 -14.88 14.62 17.37
N PRO A 505 -15.63 15.33 18.24
CA PRO A 505 -16.63 14.65 19.06
C PRO A 505 -17.59 13.77 18.24
N GLY A 506 -17.82 12.54 18.70
CA GLY A 506 -18.65 11.53 18.05
C GLY A 506 -17.88 10.58 17.11
N GLN A 507 -16.70 10.94 16.63
CA GLN A 507 -15.88 10.05 15.80
C GLN A 507 -15.13 9.00 16.62
N TYR A 508 -14.64 7.95 15.97
CA TYR A 508 -13.80 6.95 16.60
C TYR A 508 -12.52 7.58 17.18
N ALA A 509 -12.12 7.11 18.33
CA ALA A 509 -10.88 7.52 18.98
C ALA A 509 -9.70 6.74 18.40
N ASP A 510 -9.41 7.01 17.13
CA ASP A 510 -8.32 6.43 16.37
C ASP A 510 -7.30 7.54 16.09
N PHE A 511 -6.11 7.47 16.70
CA PHE A 511 -5.07 8.49 16.52
C PHE A 511 -3.66 7.92 16.73
N ALA A 512 -2.66 8.63 16.21
CA ALA A 512 -1.26 8.31 16.37
C ALA A 512 -0.45 9.52 16.83
N VAL A 513 0.43 9.30 17.82
CA VAL A 513 1.41 10.28 18.29
C VAL A 513 2.74 9.98 17.60
N LEU A 514 3.34 10.97 16.96
CA LEU A 514 4.47 10.78 16.06
C LEU A 514 5.83 10.95 16.77
N THR A 515 6.85 10.31 16.20
CA THR A 515 8.25 10.44 16.64
C THR A 515 8.79 11.86 16.51
N ASP A 516 8.26 12.65 15.55
CA ASP A 516 8.67 14.04 15.32
C ASP A 516 7.48 14.83 14.73
N ASP A 517 7.57 16.15 14.64
CA ASP A 517 6.49 16.99 14.15
C ASP A 517 6.39 16.95 12.60
N TYR A 518 5.46 16.15 12.09
CA TYR A 518 5.17 16.05 10.66
C TYR A 518 4.99 17.41 9.96
N PHE A 519 4.46 18.41 10.66
CA PHE A 519 4.13 19.72 10.06
C PHE A 519 5.34 20.64 9.91
N THR A 520 6.42 20.40 10.63
CA THR A 520 7.61 21.28 10.65
C THR A 520 8.91 20.58 10.27
N ILE A 521 8.99 19.25 10.43
CA ILE A 521 10.19 18.46 10.05
C ILE A 521 10.57 18.67 8.59
N ASP A 522 11.85 18.63 8.27
CA ASP A 522 12.33 18.70 6.89
C ASP A 522 11.72 17.58 6.02
N ALA A 523 11.28 17.94 4.81
CA ALA A 523 10.56 16.99 3.95
C ALA A 523 11.31 15.65 3.73
N PRO A 524 12.64 15.61 3.51
CA PRO A 524 13.37 14.34 3.36
C PRO A 524 13.31 13.43 4.59
N ARG A 525 12.99 13.96 5.78
CA ARG A 525 12.84 13.17 7.01
C ARG A 525 11.44 12.59 7.19
N ILE A 526 10.44 13.02 6.40
CA ILE A 526 9.06 12.50 6.52
C ILE A 526 9.01 10.96 6.42
N PRO A 527 9.71 10.27 5.51
CA PRO A 527 9.67 8.80 5.42
C PRO A 527 10.19 8.07 6.67
N SER A 528 10.97 8.74 7.53
CA SER A 528 11.48 8.17 8.78
C SER A 528 10.56 8.35 9.98
N LEU A 529 9.41 9.02 9.81
CA LEU A 529 8.41 9.14 10.87
C LEU A 529 7.82 7.77 11.22
N ALA A 530 7.53 7.61 12.49
CA ALA A 530 6.81 6.48 13.04
C ALA A 530 5.87 6.96 14.15
N SER A 531 5.02 6.08 14.63
CA SER A 531 4.20 6.33 15.81
C SER A 531 4.94 5.90 17.08
N VAL A 532 4.89 6.71 18.13
CA VAL A 532 5.31 6.34 19.49
C VAL A 532 4.14 5.95 20.37
N LEU A 533 2.91 6.27 19.95
CA LEU A 533 1.68 5.83 20.60
C LEU A 533 0.57 5.75 19.55
N THR A 534 0.00 4.58 19.34
CA THR A 534 -1.17 4.41 18.46
C THR A 534 -2.36 3.92 19.28
N VAL A 535 -3.47 4.60 19.09
CA VAL A 535 -4.74 4.31 19.77
C VAL A 535 -5.78 3.97 18.71
N VAL A 536 -6.51 2.86 18.92
CA VAL A 536 -7.63 2.41 18.08
C VAL A 536 -8.80 2.09 18.97
N ASP A 537 -9.95 2.67 18.70
CA ASP A 537 -11.16 2.50 19.52
C ASP A 537 -10.93 2.88 21.01
N GLY A 538 -10.10 3.92 21.24
CA GLY A 538 -9.70 4.33 22.59
C GLY A 538 -8.74 3.36 23.31
N ARG A 539 -8.28 2.27 22.66
CA ARG A 539 -7.33 1.30 23.20
C ARG A 539 -5.94 1.53 22.65
N ILE A 540 -4.92 1.48 23.49
CA ILE A 540 -3.53 1.55 23.08
C ILE A 540 -3.16 0.23 22.39
N VAL A 541 -2.82 0.29 21.09
CA VAL A 541 -2.43 -0.86 20.28
C VAL A 541 -0.93 -0.90 19.98
N HIS A 542 -0.25 0.23 20.15
CA HIS A 542 1.20 0.35 20.05
C HIS A 542 1.70 1.46 20.97
N ALA A 543 2.82 1.24 21.65
CA ALA A 543 3.53 2.27 22.41
C ALA A 543 5.04 2.00 22.36
N ASP A 544 5.83 3.06 22.29
CA ASP A 544 7.30 3.05 22.23
C ASP A 544 7.87 4.30 22.94
N ALA A 545 9.17 4.42 23.01
CA ALA A 545 9.88 5.52 23.65
C ALA A 545 9.37 5.77 25.09
N GLU A 546 9.00 7.00 25.44
CA GLU A 546 8.48 7.36 26.79
C GLU A 546 7.12 6.72 27.11
N PHE A 547 6.37 6.29 26.10
CA PHE A 547 5.07 5.60 26.26
C PHE A 547 5.20 4.08 26.39
N LEU A 548 6.41 3.52 26.31
CA LEU A 548 6.66 2.07 26.40
C LEU A 548 5.98 1.39 27.62
N PRO A 549 5.86 2.02 28.80
CA PRO A 549 5.12 1.43 29.94
C PRO A 549 3.63 1.16 29.67
N LEU A 550 3.07 1.80 28.62
CA LEU A 550 1.67 1.62 28.19
C LEU A 550 1.53 0.59 27.07
N ALA A 551 2.64 0.00 26.61
CA ALA A 551 2.64 -0.93 25.48
C ALA A 551 1.81 -2.18 25.81
N PRO A 552 1.04 -2.69 24.84
CA PRO A 552 0.43 -4.00 24.98
C PRO A 552 1.51 -5.08 25.10
N PRO A 553 1.18 -6.27 25.63
CA PRO A 553 2.13 -7.37 25.69
C PRO A 553 2.76 -7.67 24.32
N PRO A 554 4.06 -7.97 24.26
CA PRO A 554 4.75 -8.24 23.02
C PRO A 554 4.13 -9.47 22.32
N LEU A 555 3.94 -9.35 21.03
CA LEU A 555 3.42 -10.46 20.20
C LEU A 555 4.52 -11.52 20.01
N PRO A 556 4.21 -12.80 20.22
CA PRO A 556 5.13 -13.87 19.84
C PRO A 556 5.36 -13.84 18.32
N VAL A 557 6.53 -14.27 17.87
CA VAL A 557 6.84 -14.41 16.44
C VAL A 557 6.94 -15.88 16.10
N SER A 558 6.15 -16.32 15.15
CA SER A 558 6.23 -17.66 14.57
C SER A 558 6.10 -17.61 13.03
N PRO A 559 6.82 -18.48 12.33
CA PRO A 559 7.83 -19.41 12.82
C PRO A 559 9.10 -18.71 13.34
N GLY A 560 9.91 -19.42 14.14
CA GLY A 560 11.12 -18.84 14.78
C GLY A 560 12.21 -18.36 13.81
N TRP A 561 12.18 -18.81 12.55
CA TRP A 561 13.07 -18.33 11.50
C TRP A 561 12.57 -17.06 10.80
N SER A 562 11.39 -16.57 11.14
CA SER A 562 10.79 -15.35 10.55
C SER A 562 11.76 -14.17 10.55
N PRO A 563 11.84 -13.38 9.46
CA PRO A 563 12.60 -12.12 9.46
C PRO A 563 12.16 -11.15 10.56
N VAL A 564 10.88 -11.18 10.92
CA VAL A 564 10.30 -10.32 11.98
C VAL A 564 10.94 -10.61 13.35
N ALA A 565 11.35 -11.84 13.64
CA ALA A 565 12.03 -12.21 14.88
C ALA A 565 13.44 -11.59 15.04
N GLY A 566 14.03 -11.11 13.95
CA GLY A 566 15.32 -10.40 13.96
C GLY A 566 15.21 -8.90 14.21
N ALA A 567 14.02 -8.34 14.07
CA ALA A 567 13.72 -6.96 14.41
C ALA A 567 13.39 -6.87 15.91
N ALA A 568 14.40 -6.83 16.78
CA ALA A 568 14.19 -6.71 18.22
C ALA A 568 13.39 -5.44 18.55
N PRO A 569 12.47 -5.46 19.56
CA PRO A 569 11.84 -4.25 20.07
C PRO A 569 12.95 -3.28 20.56
N GLY A 570 13.07 -2.13 19.91
CA GLY A 570 14.10 -1.13 20.23
C GLY A 570 15.37 -1.17 19.39
N SER A 571 15.59 -2.13 18.50
CA SER A 571 16.60 -1.96 17.45
C SER A 571 16.03 -1.03 16.37
N ARG A 572 16.11 0.27 16.63
CA ARG A 572 16.28 1.21 15.52
C ARG A 572 17.44 0.65 14.73
N ASP A 573 17.22 0.21 13.50
CA ASP A 573 18.33 0.04 12.57
C ASP A 573 19.05 1.38 12.52
N ARG A 574 20.18 1.45 13.24
CA ARG A 574 21.05 2.62 13.33
C ARG A 574 21.80 2.86 12.02
N THR A 575 21.32 2.30 10.91
CA THR A 575 21.90 2.47 9.58
C THR A 575 21.39 3.70 8.82
N GLY A 576 20.49 4.51 9.44
CA GLY A 576 19.96 5.73 8.81
C GLY A 576 20.35 7.05 9.49
N ALA A 577 21.13 7.05 10.58
CA ALA A 577 21.50 8.27 11.30
C ALA A 577 22.91 8.19 11.89
N ALA A 578 23.90 7.81 11.10
CA ALA A 578 25.29 7.95 11.46
C ALA A 578 25.94 8.95 10.50
N GLY A 579 26.14 10.18 10.99
CA GLY A 579 27.30 10.97 10.62
C GLY A 579 27.18 11.94 9.46
N CYS A 580 26.44 13.04 9.64
CA CYS A 580 26.91 14.35 9.20
C CYS A 580 26.87 15.32 10.37
N GLY A 581 27.72 15.07 11.34
CA GLY A 581 28.02 15.97 12.44
C GLY A 581 29.48 15.74 12.85
N GLU A 582 30.28 16.78 12.75
CA GLU A 582 31.71 16.87 13.15
C GLU A 582 32.73 16.25 12.20
N ALA A 583 32.98 16.91 11.06
CA ALA A 583 34.29 17.11 10.45
C ALA A 583 34.21 18.05 9.24
N CYS A 584 33.89 19.33 9.48
CA CYS A 584 34.19 20.41 8.54
C CYS A 584 34.41 21.71 9.33
N ALA A 585 35.45 21.71 10.13
CA ALA A 585 36.18 22.93 10.48
C ALA A 585 37.61 22.73 9.99
N ASP A 586 38.11 23.71 9.24
CA ASP A 586 39.42 23.81 8.67
C ASP A 586 39.72 22.97 7.40
N VAL A 587 39.33 23.52 6.23
CA VAL A 587 40.27 23.74 5.09
C VAL A 587 39.70 24.87 4.22
N GLY A 588 40.51 25.86 3.96
CA GLY A 588 40.22 27.14 3.33
C GLY A 588 39.65 27.05 1.92
N ALA A 589 38.94 28.10 1.60
CA ALA A 589 38.51 28.46 0.26
C ALA A 589 39.70 28.60 -0.69
N ASP A 590 39.86 27.61 -1.61
CA ASP A 590 40.46 27.78 -2.93
C ASP A 590 40.55 26.39 -3.60
N ALA A 591 39.60 26.08 -4.48
CA ALA A 591 39.74 25.17 -5.61
C ALA A 591 38.34 24.66 -6.11
N CYS A 592 37.54 25.56 -6.58
CA CYS A 592 36.37 25.16 -7.35
C CYS A 592 36.37 25.88 -8.71
N ARG A 593 37.32 25.53 -9.57
CA ARG A 593 37.27 25.75 -11.03
C ARG A 593 38.06 24.65 -11.72
N ALA A 594 37.40 23.88 -12.45
CA ALA A 594 37.67 23.27 -13.73
C ALA A 594 37.31 21.79 -13.82
N ARG A 595 36.50 21.57 -14.77
CA ARG A 595 36.42 20.52 -15.80
C ARG A 595 35.11 19.77 -15.84
N GLY A 596 34.24 20.30 -16.71
CA GLY A 596 33.16 19.52 -17.33
C GLY A 596 33.78 18.44 -18.24
N ALA A 597 33.25 17.24 -18.12
CA ALA A 597 33.37 16.20 -19.14
C ALA A 597 32.07 15.44 -19.21
N ALA A 598 31.27 15.80 -20.21
CA ALA A 598 30.11 15.03 -20.63
C ALA A 598 30.56 13.65 -21.11
N ARG A 599 30.19 12.59 -20.42
CA ARG A 599 30.25 11.24 -20.97
C ARG A 599 28.89 10.86 -21.51
N ARG A 600 28.79 10.71 -22.82
CA ARG A 600 27.66 10.20 -23.59
C ARG A 600 27.40 8.75 -23.22
N PHE A 601 26.20 8.46 -22.75
CA PHE A 601 25.72 7.09 -22.65
C PHE A 601 25.37 6.57 -24.04
N ALA A 602 25.99 5.47 -24.43
CA ALA A 602 25.74 4.77 -25.67
C ALA A 602 24.32 4.18 -25.65
N ARG A 603 23.56 4.49 -26.68
CA ARG A 603 22.26 3.86 -26.99
C ARG A 603 22.50 2.40 -27.40
N SER A 604 22.09 1.46 -26.58
CA SER A 604 21.89 0.07 -27.00
C SER A 604 20.58 0.00 -27.82
N ARG A 605 20.71 -0.23 -29.11
CA ARG A 605 19.58 -0.48 -30.02
C ARG A 605 19.12 -1.92 -29.83
N TYR A 606 17.84 -2.12 -29.54
CA TYR A 606 17.18 -3.42 -29.63
C TYR A 606 16.39 -3.52 -30.95
N PRO A 607 16.50 -4.63 -31.71
CA PRO A 607 15.72 -4.84 -32.90
C PRO A 607 14.28 -5.23 -32.56
N ALA A 608 13.35 -4.69 -33.32
CA ALA A 608 11.95 -5.09 -33.34
C ALA A 608 11.80 -6.47 -33.98
N ALA A 609 11.08 -7.39 -33.34
CA ALA A 609 10.60 -8.62 -33.95
C ALA A 609 9.08 -8.57 -34.02
N SER A 610 8.58 -8.68 -35.27
CA SER A 610 7.19 -8.80 -35.66
C SER A 610 6.73 -10.25 -35.60
N GLY A 611 5.47 -10.47 -35.18
CA GLY A 611 4.57 -11.52 -35.70
C GLY A 611 4.65 -12.88 -35.05
N ALA A 612 3.58 -13.25 -34.34
CA ALA A 612 2.86 -14.53 -34.54
C ALA A 612 1.66 -14.57 -33.56
N ALA A 613 0.49 -14.52 -34.18
CA ALA A 613 -0.76 -14.96 -33.57
C ALA A 613 -0.91 -16.49 -33.77
N ASP A 614 -1.78 -17.07 -32.95
CA ASP A 614 -2.32 -18.42 -33.00
C ASP A 614 -1.50 -19.57 -32.41
N ARG A 615 -2.03 -20.03 -31.30
CA ARG A 615 -2.44 -21.42 -30.91
C ARG A 615 -2.39 -21.64 -29.40
N CYS A 616 -3.52 -21.57 -28.77
CA CYS A 616 -3.73 -22.19 -27.45
C CYS A 616 -4.99 -23.07 -27.51
N ALA A 617 -4.77 -24.35 -27.75
CA ALA A 617 -5.75 -25.39 -27.42
C ALA A 617 -4.98 -26.61 -26.91
N ALA A 618 -5.49 -27.17 -25.81
CA ALA A 618 -5.06 -28.40 -25.15
C ALA A 618 -3.96 -28.24 -24.09
N PHE A 619 -4.40 -28.09 -22.83
CA PHE A 619 -4.00 -28.94 -21.71
C PHE A 619 -4.84 -28.54 -20.48
N GLY A 620 -5.74 -29.45 -20.07
CA GLY A 620 -6.59 -29.27 -18.89
C GLY A 620 -5.80 -29.42 -17.58
N ARG A 621 -5.39 -28.34 -17.06
CA ARG A 621 -5.17 -28.11 -15.62
C ARG A 621 -5.49 -26.66 -15.34
N ARG A 622 -6.18 -26.38 -14.24
CA ARG A 622 -6.65 -25.07 -13.84
C ARG A 622 -5.52 -24.05 -13.88
N CYS A 623 -5.38 -23.29 -14.97
CA CYS A 623 -4.65 -22.05 -14.96
C CYS A 623 -5.57 -21.02 -14.28
N VAL A 624 -5.24 -20.63 -13.10
CA VAL A 624 -5.76 -19.40 -12.51
C VAL A 624 -5.03 -18.27 -13.22
N VAL A 625 -5.67 -17.68 -14.23
CA VAL A 625 -5.19 -16.47 -14.89
C VAL A 625 -5.64 -15.30 -14.01
N PHE A 626 -4.67 -14.56 -13.49
CA PHE A 626 -4.90 -13.38 -12.67
C PHE A 626 -5.14 -12.13 -13.50
#